data_8073850927c403a20be208f68caebd09
#
_entry.id   8073850927c403a20be208f68caebd09
#
_cell.length_a   1.000
_cell.length_b   1.000
_cell.length_c   1.000
_cell.angle_alpha   90.00
_cell.angle_beta   90.00
_cell.angle_gamma   90.00
#
_symmetry.space_group_name_H-M   'P 1'
#
loop_
_entity.id
_entity.type
_entity.pdbx_description
1 polymer ?
#
loop_
_entity_poly.entity_id
_entity_poly.type
_entity_poly.pdbx_seq_one_letter_code
_entity_poly.pdbx_strand_id
1 'polypeptide(L)'
;NLIACKHLIENNYFTRFGEIQRSYAPAVKLGTFTTGIGIKEGNAVGITVRHNMVHNAPHAAFIYGGNNNILEYNEVFDIARVTGDVGAFYSRWDWTSRGNVLRHNFIHHSPRANALYADDGHAGDSIYKNIVHQVVSGTIIGGGHCNYVHDNLYFDCSAAGISFPD
;
A
#
# COMPACT_ATOMS: atom_id res chain seq x y z
N ASN A 1 -15.50 19.58 -4.79
CA ASN A 1 -16.14 18.32 -4.37
C ASN A 1 -15.42 17.16 -5.03
N LEU A 2 -15.01 16.14 -4.24
CA LEU A 2 -14.46 14.91 -4.77
C LEU A 2 -15.61 14.04 -5.30
N ILE A 3 -15.53 13.64 -6.55
CA ILE A 3 -16.51 12.74 -7.17
C ILE A 3 -15.87 11.37 -7.31
N ALA A 4 -16.45 10.35 -6.66
CA ALA A 4 -15.97 8.98 -6.74
C ALA A 4 -16.14 8.43 -8.17
N CYS A 5 -15.06 7.92 -8.75
CA CYS A 5 -15.10 7.30 -10.08
C CYS A 5 -15.68 5.88 -10.08
N LYS A 6 -15.75 5.24 -8.90
CA LYS A 6 -16.37 3.92 -8.68
C LYS A 6 -15.79 2.79 -9.55
N HIS A 7 -14.52 2.89 -9.94
CA HIS A 7 -13.86 1.78 -10.62
C HIS A 7 -13.66 0.60 -9.68
N LEU A 8 -13.77 -0.61 -10.22
CA LEU A 8 -13.56 -1.87 -9.50
C LEU A 8 -12.45 -2.68 -10.19
N ILE A 9 -11.46 -3.11 -9.40
CA ILE A 9 -10.39 -4.02 -9.80
C ILE A 9 -10.50 -5.25 -8.92
N GLU A 10 -11.00 -6.35 -9.47
CA GLU A 10 -11.43 -7.51 -8.68
C GLU A 10 -11.07 -8.83 -9.34
N ASN A 11 -10.71 -9.83 -8.52
CA ASN A 11 -10.46 -11.21 -8.92
C ASN A 11 -9.37 -11.37 -10.00
N ASN A 12 -8.31 -10.56 -9.91
CA ASN A 12 -7.19 -10.65 -10.84
C ASN A 12 -6.00 -11.38 -10.19
N TYR A 13 -5.20 -12.00 -11.04
CA TYR A 13 -3.93 -12.63 -10.69
C TYR A 13 -2.79 -11.87 -11.34
N PHE A 14 -1.94 -11.22 -10.53
CA PHE A 14 -0.81 -10.42 -10.98
C PHE A 14 0.50 -11.10 -10.59
N THR A 15 1.33 -11.37 -11.56
CA THR A 15 2.66 -11.94 -11.33
C THR A 15 3.64 -11.49 -12.38
N ARG A 16 4.93 -11.40 -12.03
CA ARG A 16 6.04 -11.11 -12.96
C ARG A 16 5.88 -9.76 -13.69
N PHE A 17 5.36 -8.77 -13.02
CA PHE A 17 5.30 -7.39 -13.51
C PHE A 17 6.51 -6.59 -13.02
N GLY A 18 6.81 -5.44 -13.65
CA GLY A 18 7.94 -4.58 -13.29
C GLY A 18 9.30 -5.18 -13.60
N GLU A 19 9.41 -6.15 -14.48
CA GLU A 19 10.67 -6.85 -14.79
C GLU A 19 11.70 -5.95 -15.51
N ILE A 20 11.25 -4.95 -16.24
CA ILE A 20 12.11 -3.96 -16.92
C ILE A 20 12.34 -2.77 -16.01
N GLN A 21 11.26 -2.09 -15.59
CA GLN A 21 11.31 -1.03 -14.58
C GLN A 21 11.10 -1.64 -13.20
N ARG A 22 12.20 -1.86 -12.47
CA ARG A 22 12.17 -2.65 -11.23
C ARG A 22 11.72 -1.89 -9.99
N SER A 23 11.55 -0.57 -10.07
CA SER A 23 11.07 0.27 -8.98
C SER A 23 9.83 1.06 -9.42
N TYR A 24 8.88 1.24 -8.52
CA TYR A 24 7.65 2.01 -8.74
C TYR A 24 6.79 1.54 -9.92
N ALA A 25 6.91 0.27 -10.29
CA ALA A 25 6.08 -0.41 -11.28
C ALA A 25 5.24 -1.51 -10.62
N PRO A 26 4.19 -1.15 -9.86
CA PRO A 26 3.34 -2.09 -9.12
C PRO A 26 2.36 -2.82 -10.05
N ALA A 27 1.66 -3.84 -9.51
CA ALA A 27 0.53 -4.48 -10.18
C ALA A 27 -0.61 -3.50 -10.41
N VAL A 28 -0.93 -2.69 -9.40
CA VAL A 28 -1.96 -1.66 -9.47
C VAL A 28 -1.41 -0.34 -8.92
N LYS A 29 -1.59 0.72 -9.68
CA LYS A 29 -1.24 2.08 -9.27
C LYS A 29 -2.48 2.98 -9.27
N LEU A 30 -2.86 3.46 -8.09
CA LEU A 30 -3.97 4.40 -7.91
C LEU A 30 -3.39 5.80 -7.67
N GLY A 31 -3.58 6.70 -8.63
CA GLY A 31 -3.01 8.04 -8.57
C GLY A 31 -1.50 8.06 -8.83
N THR A 32 -0.90 9.20 -8.66
CA THR A 32 0.54 9.41 -8.80
C THR A 32 1.09 10.06 -7.56
N PHE A 33 2.34 9.73 -7.21
CA PHE A 33 3.08 10.52 -6.24
C PHE A 33 3.37 11.89 -6.82
N THR A 34 3.21 12.94 -6.03
CA THR A 34 3.71 14.25 -6.39
C THR A 34 5.23 14.18 -6.43
N THR A 35 5.83 14.40 -7.57
CA THR A 35 7.24 14.75 -7.63
C THR A 35 7.39 16.16 -7.08
N GLY A 36 8.25 16.39 -6.12
CA GLY A 36 8.47 17.56 -5.26
C GLY A 36 8.34 19.01 -5.82
N ILE A 37 7.60 19.22 -6.88
CA ILE A 37 7.35 20.52 -7.53
C ILE A 37 5.84 20.86 -7.59
N GLY A 38 5.03 20.28 -6.73
CA GLY A 38 3.65 20.75 -6.52
C GLY A 38 2.65 20.46 -7.63
N ILE A 39 2.98 19.67 -8.62
CA ILE A 39 2.02 19.25 -9.66
C ILE A 39 1.39 17.94 -9.20
N LYS A 40 0.18 18.02 -8.66
CA LYS A 40 -0.66 16.85 -8.39
C LYS A 40 -1.22 16.33 -9.70
N GLU A 41 -0.61 15.32 -10.25
CA GLU A 41 -1.25 14.56 -11.33
C GLU A 41 -2.36 13.69 -10.72
N GLY A 42 -3.57 13.87 -11.21
CA GLY A 42 -4.82 13.16 -10.93
C GLY A 42 -4.83 12.13 -9.78
N ASN A 43 -5.42 12.49 -8.67
CA ASN A 43 -5.62 11.56 -7.58
C ASN A 43 -6.81 10.65 -7.83
N ALA A 44 -6.65 9.36 -7.59
CA ALA A 44 -7.72 8.39 -7.61
C ALA A 44 -8.76 8.69 -6.51
N VAL A 45 -10.04 8.59 -6.82
CA VAL A 45 -11.11 8.83 -5.86
C VAL A 45 -12.18 7.75 -5.94
N GLY A 46 -12.38 7.05 -4.83
CA GLY A 46 -13.47 6.06 -4.70
C GLY A 46 -13.28 4.83 -5.58
N ILE A 47 -12.06 4.34 -5.72
CA ILE A 47 -11.73 3.08 -6.40
C ILE A 47 -11.74 1.94 -5.39
N THR A 48 -12.27 0.79 -5.78
CA THR A 48 -12.19 -0.44 -4.99
C THR A 48 -11.25 -1.44 -5.67
N VAL A 49 -10.28 -1.95 -4.91
CA VAL A 49 -9.34 -3.01 -5.33
C VAL A 49 -9.49 -4.17 -4.37
N ARG A 50 -10.04 -5.28 -4.82
CA ARG A 50 -10.33 -6.40 -3.92
C ARG A 50 -10.19 -7.78 -4.56
N HIS A 51 -9.99 -8.80 -3.70
CA HIS A 51 -9.90 -10.19 -4.12
C HIS A 51 -8.84 -10.45 -5.21
N ASN A 52 -7.77 -9.65 -5.20
CA ASN A 52 -6.67 -9.85 -6.14
C ASN A 52 -5.53 -10.61 -5.45
N MET A 53 -4.86 -11.46 -6.20
CA MET A 53 -3.62 -12.11 -5.77
C MET A 53 -2.44 -11.45 -6.50
N VAL A 54 -1.43 -11.01 -5.73
CA VAL A 54 -0.26 -10.29 -6.25
C VAL A 54 1.01 -10.88 -5.68
N HIS A 55 1.89 -11.36 -6.54
CA HIS A 55 3.16 -11.91 -6.09
C HIS A 55 4.27 -11.84 -7.14
N ASN A 56 5.48 -12.25 -6.73
CA ASN A 56 6.65 -12.34 -7.59
C ASN A 56 6.99 -10.99 -8.25
N ALA A 57 7.06 -9.95 -7.40
CA ALA A 57 7.32 -8.59 -7.82
C ALA A 57 8.67 -8.06 -7.34
N PRO A 58 9.36 -7.23 -8.14
CA PRO A 58 10.64 -6.64 -7.75
C PRO A 58 10.51 -5.56 -6.68
N HIS A 59 9.34 -4.90 -6.57
CA HIS A 59 9.07 -3.76 -5.68
C HIS A 59 7.68 -3.91 -5.02
N ALA A 60 6.89 -2.82 -4.91
CA ALA A 60 5.54 -2.82 -4.33
C ALA A 60 4.53 -3.65 -5.15
N ALA A 61 3.53 -4.21 -4.47
CA ALA A 61 2.37 -4.80 -5.12
C ALA A 61 1.35 -3.73 -5.53
N PHE A 62 1.02 -2.85 -4.58
CA PHE A 62 0.08 -1.76 -4.77
C PHE A 62 0.74 -0.43 -4.42
N ILE A 63 0.60 0.57 -5.29
CA ILE A 63 0.92 1.95 -4.98
C ILE A 63 -0.38 2.74 -5.05
N TYR A 64 -0.71 3.46 -3.98
CA TYR A 64 -1.98 4.18 -3.92
C TYR A 64 -1.79 5.61 -3.41
N GLY A 65 -2.71 6.46 -3.78
CA GLY A 65 -2.86 7.84 -3.34
C GLY A 65 -4.27 8.33 -3.63
N GLY A 66 -4.56 9.55 -3.26
CA GLY A 66 -5.88 10.14 -3.45
C GLY A 66 -6.83 9.85 -2.31
N ASN A 67 -8.13 9.70 -2.58
CA ASN A 67 -9.13 9.76 -1.53
C ASN A 67 -10.22 8.69 -1.65
N ASN A 68 -10.71 8.20 -0.51
CA ASN A 68 -11.87 7.31 -0.41
C ASN A 68 -11.70 6.02 -1.23
N ASN A 69 -10.48 5.53 -1.40
CA ASN A 69 -10.21 4.26 -2.06
C ASN A 69 -10.28 3.11 -1.05
N ILE A 70 -10.69 1.94 -1.49
CA ILE A 70 -10.79 0.74 -0.67
C ILE A 70 -9.89 -0.35 -1.27
N LEU A 71 -8.93 -0.82 -0.49
CA LEU A 71 -8.06 -1.94 -0.85
C LEU A 71 -8.31 -3.06 0.16
N GLU A 72 -9.05 -4.10 -0.24
CA GLU A 72 -9.52 -5.13 0.69
C GLU A 72 -9.48 -6.55 0.11
N TYR A 73 -9.36 -7.55 1.00
CA TYR A 73 -9.37 -8.95 0.63
C TYR A 73 -8.34 -9.34 -0.45
N ASN A 74 -7.23 -8.62 -0.53
CA ASN A 74 -6.15 -8.97 -1.44
C ASN A 74 -5.12 -9.86 -0.72
N GLU A 75 -4.53 -10.78 -1.44
CA GLU A 75 -3.40 -11.59 -1.00
C GLU A 75 -2.12 -11.11 -1.68
N VAL A 76 -1.08 -10.84 -0.89
CA VAL A 76 0.20 -10.31 -1.39
C VAL A 76 1.36 -11.08 -0.77
N PHE A 77 2.25 -11.64 -1.60
CA PHE A 77 3.43 -12.34 -1.14
C PHE A 77 4.58 -12.29 -2.15
N ASP A 78 5.79 -12.64 -1.71
CA ASP A 78 7.00 -12.70 -2.55
C ASP A 78 7.22 -11.40 -3.36
N ILE A 79 7.19 -10.27 -2.67
CA ILE A 79 7.44 -8.95 -3.24
C ILE A 79 8.75 -8.35 -2.72
N ALA A 80 9.16 -7.18 -3.23
CA ALA A 80 10.44 -6.53 -2.93
C ALA A 80 11.65 -7.44 -3.20
N ARG A 81 11.59 -8.23 -4.24
CA ARG A 81 12.65 -9.22 -4.57
C ARG A 81 13.96 -8.57 -4.96
N VAL A 82 13.94 -7.36 -5.46
CA VAL A 82 15.11 -6.65 -6.01
C VAL A 82 15.41 -5.38 -5.23
N THR A 83 14.40 -4.63 -4.86
CA THR A 83 14.51 -3.33 -4.18
C THR A 83 13.93 -3.38 -2.78
N GLY A 84 14.48 -2.60 -1.85
CA GLY A 84 13.97 -2.39 -0.49
C GLY A 84 13.23 -1.07 -0.35
N ASP A 85 13.03 -0.62 0.88
CA ASP A 85 12.33 0.63 1.24
C ASP A 85 10.97 0.74 0.56
N VAL A 86 10.14 -0.26 0.79
CA VAL A 86 8.87 -0.43 0.09
C VAL A 86 7.87 -1.20 0.94
N GLY A 87 6.58 -0.90 0.75
CA GLY A 87 5.46 -1.67 1.29
C GLY A 87 4.76 -2.51 0.24
N ALA A 88 4.09 -3.56 0.67
CA ALA A 88 3.14 -4.28 -0.19
C ALA A 88 2.04 -3.33 -0.68
N PHE A 89 1.52 -2.56 0.24
CA PHE A 89 0.68 -1.38 0.01
C PHE A 89 1.51 -0.16 0.38
N TYR A 90 1.84 0.68 -0.58
CA TYR A 90 2.77 1.79 -0.43
C TYR A 90 2.14 3.09 -0.88
N SER A 91 2.19 4.12 -0.03
CA SER A 91 1.79 5.49 -0.32
C SER A 91 2.74 6.47 0.34
N ARG A 92 2.88 7.67 -0.21
CA ARG A 92 3.75 8.73 0.32
C ARG A 92 3.37 10.12 -0.15
N TRP A 93 3.86 11.14 0.58
CA TRP A 93 3.81 12.57 0.22
C TRP A 93 2.42 13.15 -0.02
N ASP A 94 1.38 12.55 0.47
CA ASP A 94 0.02 13.11 0.33
C ASP A 94 -0.58 13.48 1.69
N TRP A 95 -0.20 14.66 2.17
CA TRP A 95 -0.76 15.26 3.39
C TRP A 95 -2.28 15.51 3.30
N THR A 96 -2.82 15.59 2.10
CA THR A 96 -4.23 15.90 1.85
C THR A 96 -5.09 14.66 1.58
N SER A 97 -4.48 13.50 1.53
CA SER A 97 -5.17 12.22 1.39
C SER A 97 -6.11 11.97 2.56
N ARG A 98 -7.23 11.35 2.30
CA ARG A 98 -8.20 10.99 3.34
C ARG A 98 -9.17 9.91 2.91
N GLY A 99 -9.62 9.14 3.90
CA GLY A 99 -10.68 8.17 3.72
C GLY A 99 -10.31 6.93 2.93
N ASN A 100 -9.01 6.70 2.67
CA ASN A 100 -8.58 5.41 2.13
C ASN A 100 -8.69 4.33 3.22
N VAL A 101 -9.08 3.14 2.81
CA VAL A 101 -9.28 1.99 3.69
C VAL A 101 -8.48 0.80 3.18
N LEU A 102 -7.59 0.29 4.04
CA LEU A 102 -6.81 -0.93 3.79
C LEU A 102 -7.25 -1.97 4.82
N ARG A 103 -8.01 -2.97 4.40
CA ARG A 103 -8.58 -3.94 5.35
C ARG A 103 -8.69 -5.34 4.78
N HIS A 104 -8.72 -6.34 5.68
CA HIS A 104 -8.92 -7.74 5.34
C HIS A 104 -7.92 -8.28 4.30
N ASN A 105 -6.75 -7.65 4.17
CA ASN A 105 -5.71 -8.13 3.29
C ASN A 105 -4.83 -9.16 4.01
N PHE A 106 -4.30 -10.11 3.26
CA PHE A 106 -3.31 -11.07 3.72
C PHE A 106 -1.97 -10.79 3.05
N ILE A 107 -0.99 -10.32 3.83
CA ILE A 107 0.35 -10.00 3.36
C ILE A 107 1.33 -10.96 4.02
N HIS A 108 2.10 -11.73 3.23
CA HIS A 108 2.96 -12.74 3.81
C HIS A 108 4.18 -13.07 2.96
N HIS A 109 5.15 -13.79 3.56
CA HIS A 109 6.33 -14.33 2.88
C HIS A 109 7.04 -13.30 1.98
N SER A 110 7.27 -12.10 2.53
CA SER A 110 7.96 -11.00 1.85
C SER A 110 9.05 -10.43 2.79
N PRO A 111 10.09 -11.19 3.09
CA PRO A 111 11.06 -10.87 4.16
C PRO A 111 11.93 -9.64 3.87
N ARG A 112 11.78 -9.00 2.74
CA ARG A 112 12.49 -7.76 2.35
C ARG A 112 11.56 -6.56 2.24
N ALA A 113 10.25 -6.75 2.38
CA ALA A 113 9.22 -5.71 2.28
C ALA A 113 8.64 -5.36 3.64
N ASN A 114 8.18 -4.13 3.79
CA ASN A 114 7.16 -3.78 4.76
C ASN A 114 5.77 -4.16 4.19
N ALA A 115 4.77 -4.34 5.05
CA ALA A 115 3.45 -4.68 4.53
C ALA A 115 2.64 -3.44 4.14
N LEU A 116 2.29 -2.62 5.11
CA LEU A 116 1.43 -1.44 4.95
C LEU A 116 2.27 -0.21 5.26
N TYR A 117 2.61 0.60 4.27
CA TYR A 117 3.56 1.67 4.43
C TYR A 117 2.99 3.02 3.95
N ALA A 118 2.56 3.82 4.92
CA ALA A 118 2.18 5.22 4.74
C ALA A 118 3.41 6.08 5.02
N ASP A 119 4.14 6.44 3.97
CA ASP A 119 5.47 7.05 4.02
C ASP A 119 5.44 8.57 3.84
N ASP A 120 6.51 9.26 4.25
CA ASP A 120 6.79 10.67 3.94
C ASP A 120 5.60 11.62 4.17
N GLY A 121 4.93 11.53 5.30
CA GLY A 121 3.84 12.43 5.65
C GLY A 121 2.49 12.11 4.98
N HIS A 122 2.31 10.89 4.47
CA HIS A 122 1.01 10.44 3.98
C HIS A 122 -0.04 10.42 5.10
N ALA A 123 -1.29 10.81 4.81
CA ALA A 123 -2.32 11.03 5.81
C ALA A 123 -3.66 10.38 5.48
N GLY A 124 -4.50 10.22 6.52
CA GLY A 124 -5.92 9.95 6.40
C GLY A 124 -6.34 8.53 6.07
N ASP A 125 -5.47 7.55 6.31
CA ASP A 125 -5.75 6.13 6.07
C ASP A 125 -6.37 5.44 7.28
N SER A 126 -7.27 4.48 7.03
CA SER A 126 -7.75 3.51 8.00
C SER A 126 -7.23 2.11 7.65
N ILE A 127 -6.39 1.55 8.53
CA ILE A 127 -5.67 0.29 8.32
C ILE A 127 -6.12 -0.71 9.39
N TYR A 128 -6.96 -1.68 9.02
CA TYR A 128 -7.53 -2.59 10.01
C TYR A 128 -7.90 -3.99 9.48
N LYS A 129 -7.94 -4.95 10.40
CA LYS A 129 -8.30 -6.35 10.12
C LYS A 129 -7.46 -6.99 9.02
N ASN A 130 -6.19 -6.58 8.89
CA ASN A 130 -5.24 -7.21 8.01
C ASN A 130 -4.48 -8.30 8.78
N ILE A 131 -4.04 -9.32 8.06
CA ILE A 131 -3.14 -10.36 8.55
C ILE A 131 -1.80 -10.17 7.87
N VAL A 132 -0.74 -10.04 8.68
CA VAL A 132 0.62 -9.79 8.20
C VAL A 132 1.57 -10.80 8.80
N HIS A 133 2.31 -11.51 7.95
CA HIS A 133 3.20 -12.59 8.35
C HIS A 133 4.49 -12.61 7.54
N GLN A 134 5.64 -12.75 8.20
CA GLN A 134 6.96 -12.87 7.57
C GLN A 134 7.30 -11.71 6.63
N VAL A 135 7.31 -10.51 7.19
CA VAL A 135 7.71 -9.27 6.54
C VAL A 135 8.77 -8.55 7.39
N VAL A 136 9.30 -7.42 6.93
CA VAL A 136 10.20 -6.57 7.75
C VAL A 136 9.39 -5.87 8.82
N SER A 137 8.48 -4.97 8.45
CA SER A 137 7.55 -4.31 9.37
C SER A 137 6.11 -4.48 8.90
N GLY A 138 5.19 -4.67 9.84
CA GLY A 138 3.79 -4.86 9.54
C GLY A 138 3.14 -3.58 9.02
N THR A 139 3.16 -2.53 9.82
CA THR A 139 2.68 -1.21 9.42
C THR A 139 3.72 -0.15 9.77
N ILE A 140 4.02 0.73 8.82
CA ILE A 140 4.87 1.91 9.03
C ILE A 140 4.04 3.16 8.77
N ILE A 141 4.11 4.12 9.70
CA ILE A 141 3.55 5.46 9.58
C ILE A 141 4.69 6.46 9.62
N GLY A 142 5.16 6.89 8.45
CA GLY A 142 6.23 7.87 8.27
C GLY A 142 5.72 9.30 8.33
N GLY A 143 5.14 9.71 9.46
CA GLY A 143 4.56 11.04 9.65
C GLY A 143 3.10 11.15 9.18
N GLY A 144 2.71 12.35 8.73
CA GLY A 144 1.32 12.63 8.35
C GLY A 144 0.40 12.83 9.55
N HIS A 145 -0.90 12.71 9.32
CA HIS A 145 -1.92 12.87 10.37
C HIS A 145 -3.15 12.01 10.09
N CYS A 146 -3.96 11.78 11.12
CA CYS A 146 -5.23 11.06 11.00
C CYS A 146 -5.11 9.68 10.32
N ASN A 147 -3.99 8.98 10.53
CA ASN A 147 -3.85 7.58 10.18
C ASN A 147 -4.32 6.73 11.35
N TYR A 148 -5.22 5.79 11.12
CA TYR A 148 -5.81 4.92 12.13
C TYR A 148 -5.41 3.48 11.87
N VAL A 149 -4.72 2.87 12.84
CA VAL A 149 -4.25 1.47 12.75
C VAL A 149 -4.85 0.69 13.91
N HIS A 150 -5.71 -0.30 13.62
CA HIS A 150 -6.37 -1.10 14.66
C HIS A 150 -6.78 -2.50 14.19
N ASP A 151 -6.99 -3.42 15.10
CA ASP A 151 -7.51 -4.78 14.86
C ASP A 151 -6.72 -5.61 13.81
N ASN A 152 -5.43 -5.31 13.60
CA ASN A 152 -4.59 -6.10 12.71
C ASN A 152 -3.88 -7.22 13.48
N LEU A 153 -3.56 -8.30 12.79
CA LEU A 153 -2.75 -9.39 13.30
C LEU A 153 -1.36 -9.36 12.64
N TYR A 154 -0.31 -9.20 13.46
CA TYR A 154 1.08 -9.19 13.03
C TYR A 154 1.83 -10.33 13.71
N PHE A 155 2.53 -11.15 12.94
CA PHE A 155 3.39 -12.19 13.48
C PHE A 155 4.58 -12.48 12.58
N ASP A 156 5.69 -12.87 13.19
CA ASP A 156 6.98 -13.11 12.52
C ASP A 156 7.46 -11.90 11.67
N CYS A 157 7.20 -10.67 12.13
CA CYS A 157 7.79 -9.48 11.56
C CYS A 157 9.23 -9.34 12.07
N SER A 158 10.21 -9.19 11.17
CA SER A 158 11.63 -9.21 11.56
C SER A 158 12.09 -7.93 12.27
N ALA A 159 11.41 -6.80 12.07
CA ALA A 159 11.73 -5.53 12.70
C ALA A 159 10.63 -5.08 13.67
N ALA A 160 9.41 -4.83 13.19
CA ALA A 160 8.32 -4.33 14.02
C ALA A 160 6.94 -4.77 13.53
N GLY A 161 5.97 -4.93 14.44
CA GLY A 161 4.56 -5.03 14.08
C GLY A 161 4.04 -3.68 13.56
N ILE A 162 4.27 -2.60 14.32
CA ILE A 162 3.93 -1.22 13.95
C ILE A 162 5.14 -0.34 14.26
N SER A 163 5.49 0.56 13.35
CA SER A 163 6.62 1.49 13.46
C SER A 163 6.21 2.91 13.10
N PHE A 164 6.75 3.86 13.85
CA PHE A 164 6.66 5.30 13.62
C PHE A 164 8.09 5.81 13.52
N PRO A 165 8.73 5.72 12.36
CA PRO A 165 10.05 6.32 12.18
C PRO A 165 9.95 7.84 12.25
N ASP A 166 10.95 8.46 12.89
CA ASP A 166 11.10 9.91 13.03
C ASP A 166 11.47 10.56 11.69
#